data_2d005863395f5bf5d636a6dfedc1fb4f
#
_entry.id   2d005863395f5bf5d636a6dfedc1fb4f
#
_cell.length_a   1.000
_cell.length_b   1.000
_cell.length_c   1.000
_cell.angle_alpha   90.00
_cell.angle_beta   90.00
_cell.angle_gamma   90.00
#
_symmetry.space_group_name_H-M   'P 1'
#
loop_
_entity.id
_entity.type
_entity.pdbx_description
1 polymer ?
#
loop_
_entity_poly.entity_id
_entity_poly.type
_entity_poly.pdbx_seq_one_letter_code
_entity_poly.pdbx_strand_id
1 'polypeptide(L)'
;MTPAQCRAARALLGITQSQLARAAKLGLSTVVDFEKERRLVSDEAASAIRLALQRAGIEFTDGNGDGEGLRIRRPQQSRRK
;
A
#
# COMPACT_ATOMS: atom_id res chain seq x y z
N MET A 1 7.95 -0.25 -4.06
CA MET A 1 6.50 -0.33 -4.30
C MET A 1 6.14 0.56 -5.47
N THR A 2 5.35 0.03 -6.37
CA THR A 2 4.87 0.80 -7.52
C THR A 2 3.45 1.30 -7.25
N PRO A 3 3.01 2.31 -8.00
CA PRO A 3 1.61 2.73 -7.88
C PRO A 3 0.61 1.60 -8.09
N ALA A 4 0.89 0.69 -9.02
CA ALA A 4 0.01 -0.44 -9.25
C ALA A 4 -0.04 -1.37 -8.03
N GLN A 5 1.10 -1.59 -7.39
CA GLN A 5 1.12 -2.39 -6.18
C GLN A 5 0.32 -1.73 -5.06
N CYS A 6 0.38 -0.41 -4.97
CA CYS A 6 -0.39 0.31 -3.98
C CYS A 6 -1.88 0.11 -4.18
N ARG A 7 -2.35 0.26 -5.42
CA ARG A 7 -3.76 0.05 -5.73
C ARG A 7 -4.18 -1.39 -5.43
N ALA A 8 -3.34 -2.34 -5.81
CA ALA A 8 -3.65 -3.76 -5.57
C ALA A 8 -3.67 -4.07 -4.08
N ALA A 9 -2.74 -3.50 -3.32
CA ALA A 9 -2.70 -3.72 -1.89
C ALA A 9 -3.96 -3.20 -1.21
N ARG A 10 -4.41 -1.99 -1.63
CA ARG A 10 -5.66 -1.45 -1.08
C ARG A 10 -6.84 -2.37 -1.41
N ALA A 11 -6.87 -2.87 -2.64
CA ALA A 11 -7.96 -3.75 -3.04
C ALA A 11 -7.95 -5.02 -2.19
N LEU A 12 -6.78 -5.59 -1.98
CA LEU A 12 -6.67 -6.79 -1.16
C LEU A 12 -7.12 -6.55 0.28
N LEU A 13 -6.80 -5.39 0.82
CA LEU A 13 -7.18 -5.04 2.18
C LEU A 13 -8.62 -4.54 2.29
N GLY A 14 -9.21 -4.15 1.18
CA GLY A 14 -10.56 -3.59 1.20
C GLY A 14 -10.63 -2.21 1.78
N ILE A 15 -9.57 -1.41 1.64
CA ILE A 15 -9.56 -0.06 2.19
C ILE A 15 -9.57 0.97 1.08
N THR A 16 -10.04 2.16 1.45
CA THR A 16 -10.13 3.29 0.52
C THR A 16 -8.82 4.09 0.53
N GLN A 17 -8.69 4.96 -0.48
CA GLN A 17 -7.58 5.90 -0.50
C GLN A 17 -7.56 6.78 0.75
N SER A 18 -8.74 7.21 1.20
CA SER A 18 -8.82 8.03 2.41
C SER A 18 -8.33 7.28 3.64
N GLN A 19 -8.70 6.02 3.74
CA GLN A 19 -8.25 5.21 4.87
C GLN A 19 -6.74 5.01 4.83
N LEU A 20 -6.19 4.77 3.65
CA LEU A 20 -4.75 4.63 3.51
C LEU A 20 -4.04 5.93 3.86
N ALA A 21 -4.55 7.06 3.36
CA ALA A 21 -3.95 8.36 3.66
C ALA A 21 -3.90 8.60 5.16
N ARG A 22 -5.00 8.31 5.84
CA ARG A 22 -5.05 8.48 7.28
C ARG A 22 -4.03 7.60 7.99
N ALA A 23 -3.93 6.34 7.56
CA ALA A 23 -2.97 5.42 8.17
C ALA A 23 -1.54 5.85 7.95
N ALA A 24 -1.26 6.44 6.79
CA ALA A 24 0.08 6.91 6.44
C ALA A 24 0.35 8.32 6.95
N LYS A 25 -0.66 8.97 7.52
CA LYS A 25 -0.58 10.35 8.02
C LYS A 25 -0.23 11.31 6.90
N LEU A 26 -0.87 11.12 5.76
CA LEU A 26 -0.69 11.94 4.57
C LEU A 26 -2.02 12.51 4.14
N GLY A 27 -1.96 13.55 3.33
CA GLY A 27 -3.18 14.06 2.71
C GLY A 27 -3.70 13.09 1.66
N LEU A 28 -5.00 13.10 1.47
CA LEU A 28 -5.62 12.25 0.47
C LEU A 28 -5.04 12.50 -0.92
N SER A 29 -4.82 13.77 -1.26
CA SER A 29 -4.29 14.11 -2.57
C SER A 29 -2.94 13.48 -2.84
N THR A 30 -2.12 13.32 -1.81
CA THR A 30 -0.82 12.70 -1.98
C THR A 30 -0.97 11.22 -2.38
N VAL A 31 -1.90 10.52 -1.74
CA VAL A 31 -2.16 9.12 -2.10
C VAL A 31 -2.72 9.02 -3.52
N VAL A 32 -3.67 9.88 -3.84
CA VAL A 32 -4.27 9.90 -5.18
C VAL A 32 -3.20 10.17 -6.24
N ASP A 33 -2.37 11.18 -6.00
CA ASP A 33 -1.32 11.54 -6.97
C ASP A 33 -0.32 10.39 -7.14
N PHE A 34 0.04 9.73 -6.06
CA PHE A 34 0.93 8.60 -6.16
C PHE A 34 0.32 7.48 -6.99
N GLU A 35 -0.93 7.12 -6.69
CA GLU A 35 -1.56 5.99 -7.37
C GLU A 35 -1.84 6.27 -8.84
N LYS A 36 -2.14 7.52 -9.16
CA LYS A 36 -2.44 7.90 -10.54
C LYS A 36 -1.23 8.41 -11.29
N GLU A 37 -0.10 8.45 -10.62
CA GLU A 37 1.16 8.90 -11.21
C GLU A 37 1.06 10.31 -11.78
N ARG A 38 0.27 11.15 -11.11
CA ARG A 38 0.07 12.53 -11.58
C ARG A 38 1.30 13.41 -11.37
N ARG A 39 2.06 13.08 -10.35
CA ARG A 39 3.29 13.79 -10.05
C ARG A 39 4.18 12.90 -9.22
N LEU A 40 5.43 13.22 -9.15
CA LEU A 40 6.33 12.52 -8.26
C LEU A 40 6.02 12.92 -6.84
N VAL A 41 5.77 11.95 -6.00
CA VAL A 41 5.67 12.21 -4.57
C VAL A 41 7.04 11.96 -3.97
N SER A 42 7.28 12.53 -2.81
CA SER A 42 8.57 12.38 -2.16
C SER A 42 8.81 10.92 -1.76
N ASP A 43 10.08 10.55 -1.64
CA ASP A 43 10.43 9.22 -1.15
C ASP A 43 9.87 8.99 0.24
N GLU A 44 9.82 10.04 1.05
CA GLU A 44 9.26 9.93 2.39
C GLU A 44 7.78 9.58 2.35
N ALA A 45 7.03 10.23 1.45
CA ALA A 45 5.61 9.95 1.33
C ALA A 45 5.40 8.53 0.81
N ALA A 46 6.15 8.12 -0.20
CA ALA A 46 6.03 6.77 -0.73
C ALA A 46 6.36 5.73 0.34
N SER A 47 7.39 5.99 1.13
CA SER A 47 7.76 5.08 2.22
C SER A 47 6.68 5.02 3.29
N ALA A 48 6.03 6.15 3.58
CA ALA A 48 4.95 6.17 4.56
C ALA A 48 3.77 5.33 4.08
N ILE A 49 3.45 5.41 2.79
CA ILE A 49 2.37 4.60 2.22
C ILE A 49 2.73 3.12 2.33
N ARG A 50 3.95 2.77 1.92
CA ARG A 50 4.39 1.38 1.97
C ARG A 50 4.32 0.83 3.40
N LEU A 51 4.82 1.60 4.35
CA LEU A 51 4.82 1.17 5.74
C LEU A 51 3.40 0.97 6.26
N ALA A 52 2.49 1.87 5.91
CA ALA A 52 1.10 1.73 6.33
C ALA A 52 0.49 0.44 5.80
N LEU A 53 0.77 0.11 4.54
CA LEU A 53 0.27 -1.12 3.95
C LEU A 53 0.89 -2.35 4.60
N GLN A 54 2.19 -2.30 4.88
CA GLN A 54 2.86 -3.41 5.54
C GLN A 54 2.29 -3.64 6.93
N ARG A 55 2.02 -2.58 7.66
CA ARG A 55 1.42 -2.71 8.99
C ARG A 55 0.01 -3.29 8.92
N ALA A 56 -0.67 -3.07 7.81
CA ALA A 56 -2.01 -3.61 7.62
C ALA A 56 -1.99 -5.06 7.13
N GLY A 57 -0.82 -5.62 6.87
CA GLY A 57 -0.71 -7.02 6.53
C GLY A 57 -0.24 -7.31 5.11
N ILE A 58 0.17 -6.30 4.37
CA ILE A 58 0.68 -6.53 3.01
C ILE A 58 2.17 -6.85 3.09
N GLU A 59 2.56 -7.84 2.33
CA GLU A 59 3.95 -8.19 2.15
C GLU A 59 4.31 -7.95 0.70
N PHE A 60 5.29 -7.09 0.45
CA PHE A 60 5.74 -6.80 -0.90
C PHE A 60 6.86 -7.76 -1.26
N THR A 61 6.76 -8.36 -2.42
CA THR A 61 7.82 -9.23 -2.91
C THR A 61 8.55 -8.48 -4.02
N ASP A 62 9.87 -8.54 -3.97
CA ASP A 62 10.67 -7.85 -4.98
C ASP A 62 10.97 -8.85 -6.05
N GLY A 63 10.53 -8.67 -7.09
CA GLY A 63 10.56 -9.45 -8.27
C GLY A 63 11.60 -10.49 -8.58
N ASN A 64 12.49 -10.87 -7.91
CA ASN A 64 13.41 -11.99 -8.12
C ASN A 64 13.34 -12.63 -9.49
N GLY A 65 13.17 -11.85 -10.53
CA GLY A 65 13.05 -12.35 -11.87
C GLY A 65 11.62 -12.56 -12.33
N ASP A 66 10.68 -12.58 -11.44
CA ASP A 66 9.28 -12.85 -11.78
C ASP A 66 8.44 -11.60 -11.80
N GLY A 67 9.07 -10.44 -11.67
CA GLY A 67 8.32 -9.22 -11.57
C GLY A 67 7.91 -8.93 -10.13
N GLU A 68 7.31 -7.79 -9.95
CA GLU A 68 6.91 -7.32 -8.63
C GLU A 68 5.62 -7.97 -8.21
N GLY A 69 5.50 -8.28 -6.92
CA GLY A 69 4.29 -8.88 -6.42
C GLY A 69 4.00 -8.41 -5.01
N LEU A 70 2.86 -8.82 -4.53
CA LEU A 70 2.49 -8.57 -3.15
C LEU A 70 1.49 -9.63 -2.71
N ARG A 71 1.35 -9.76 -1.41
CA ARG A 71 0.36 -10.67 -0.87
C ARG A 71 -0.06 -10.18 0.51
N ILE A 72 -1.21 -10.64 0.95
CA ILE A 72 -1.65 -10.37 2.30
C ILE A 72 -1.02 -11.39 3.22
N ARG A 73 -0.42 -10.89 4.27
CA ARG A 73 0.06 -11.74 5.35
C ARG A 73 -0.96 -11.65 6.46
N ARG A 74 -1.87 -12.58 6.51
CA ARG A 74 -2.94 -12.54 7.48
C ARG A 74 -2.56 -13.30 8.70
N PRO A 75 -2.31 -12.62 9.74
CA PRO A 75 -2.14 -13.35 10.97
C PRO A 75 -3.44 -13.95 11.32
N GLN A 76 -3.57 -14.58 11.68
CA GLN A 76 -4.73 -14.94 11.94
C GLN A 76 -5.90 -14.48 12.22
N GLN A 77 -6.09 -14.07 11.85
CA GLN A 77 -7.06 -13.50 12.00
C GLN A 77 -8.11 -14.06 12.09
N SER A 78 -7.53 -14.30 11.97
CA SER A 78 -8.28 -14.55 12.04
C SER A 78 -8.98 -15.07 12.80
N ARG A 79 -8.78 -15.10 13.22
CA ARG A 79 -9.42 -15.39 13.85
C ARG A 79 -10.30 -15.52 14.48
N ARG A 80 -10.35 -15.57 14.65
CA ARG A 80 -11.16 -15.54 15.15
C ARG A 80 -11.82 -15.65 15.71
N LYS A 81 -11.87 -15.91 15.85
CA LYS A 81 -12.47 -15.84 16.27
C LYS A 81 -12.81 -15.96 16.68
#